data_fc10317a97ec6b7dedd758972fef447a
#
_entry.id   fc10317a97ec6b7dedd758972fef447a
#
_cell.length_a   1.000
_cell.length_b   1.000
_cell.length_c   1.000
_cell.angle_alpha   90.00
_cell.angle_beta   90.00
_cell.angle_gamma   90.00
#
_symmetry.space_group_name_H-M   'P 1'
#
loop_
_entity.id
_entity.type
_entity.pdbx_description
1 polymer ?
#
loop_
_entity_poly.entity_id
_entity_poly.type
_entity_poly.pdbx_seq_one_letter_code
_entity_poly.pdbx_strand_id
1 'polypeptide(L)'
;MTPPVPWRVAIVTRILPVVLGFYNSLCEAGHEPVALLTIRDNDGRYGGFDLGGMLGHVPAELDVLMPASRSSIAPLLRTAEPDLVVCTGFPWKIPADALAVPPLGWLNGHPSLLPRHRGPVPVAWSIRNGEPEIGITFHRMDTELDTGAILAQRTMTVGEYCEPEEFYGRMGPLHLEAFGEALQKLADGDEGTPQAAGGEYESFFAEEDVALDLSRSADEVHRMVWAWRYTIPVGTRHGALLELDGETVQVLASSLTEVEGAQRVECADAPLWLVKTQPVAAAGADSAGSTS
;
A
#
# COMPACT_ATOMS: atom_id res chain seq x y z
N MET A 1 14.81 -14.57 -32.87
CA MET A 1 14.89 -14.75 -31.42
C MET A 1 13.83 -15.75 -31.05
N THR A 2 14.19 -16.82 -30.38
CA THR A 2 13.22 -17.77 -29.82
C THR A 2 12.40 -17.02 -28.78
N PRO A 3 11.07 -17.07 -28.79
CA PRO A 3 10.28 -16.43 -27.73
C PRO A 3 10.75 -16.97 -26.36
N PRO A 4 10.84 -16.14 -25.34
CA PRO A 4 11.20 -16.62 -24.02
C PRO A 4 10.19 -17.70 -23.58
N VAL A 5 10.66 -18.70 -22.84
CA VAL A 5 9.77 -19.74 -22.29
C VAL A 5 8.75 -19.02 -21.41
N PRO A 6 7.44 -19.22 -21.61
CA PRO A 6 6.42 -18.61 -20.78
C PRO A 6 6.63 -18.99 -19.31
N TRP A 7 6.61 -18.00 -18.42
CA TRP A 7 6.64 -18.24 -16.98
C TRP A 7 5.23 -18.43 -16.45
N ARG A 8 5.07 -19.32 -15.52
CA ARG A 8 3.91 -19.46 -14.67
C ARG A 8 4.02 -18.46 -13.53
N VAL A 9 3.11 -17.48 -13.42
CA VAL A 9 3.24 -16.39 -12.46
C VAL A 9 2.07 -16.36 -11.50
N ALA A 10 2.34 -16.43 -10.20
CA ALA A 10 1.32 -16.19 -9.18
C ALA A 10 1.31 -14.71 -8.77
N ILE A 11 0.12 -14.16 -8.60
CA ILE A 11 -0.11 -12.79 -8.13
C ILE A 11 -0.46 -12.86 -6.64
N VAL A 12 0.22 -12.09 -5.81
CA VAL A 12 0.01 -12.05 -4.35
C VAL A 12 -0.35 -10.64 -3.94
N THR A 13 -1.62 -10.41 -3.61
CA THR A 13 -2.11 -9.08 -3.22
C THR A 13 -3.42 -9.14 -2.47
N ARG A 14 -3.73 -8.10 -1.73
CA ARG A 14 -5.09 -7.82 -1.25
C ARG A 14 -5.75 -6.64 -2.00
N ILE A 15 -5.04 -6.01 -2.93
CA ILE A 15 -5.49 -4.83 -3.67
C ILE A 15 -6.00 -5.28 -5.04
N LEU A 16 -7.30 -5.46 -5.18
CA LEU A 16 -7.89 -6.05 -6.39
C LEU A 16 -7.75 -5.27 -7.67
N PRO A 17 -7.85 -3.93 -7.67
CA PRO A 17 -7.66 -3.19 -8.91
C PRO A 17 -6.34 -3.50 -9.62
N VAL A 18 -5.29 -3.89 -8.88
CA VAL A 18 -3.99 -4.24 -9.49
C VAL A 18 -3.97 -5.64 -10.11
N VAL A 19 -4.87 -6.56 -9.68
CA VAL A 19 -4.88 -7.95 -10.19
C VAL A 19 -5.07 -7.97 -11.69
N LEU A 20 -6.09 -7.26 -12.19
CA LEU A 20 -6.37 -7.22 -13.63
C LEU A 20 -5.24 -6.56 -14.42
N GLY A 21 -4.62 -5.52 -13.87
CA GLY A 21 -3.45 -4.87 -14.47
C GLY A 21 -2.27 -5.83 -14.60
N PHE A 22 -1.91 -6.54 -13.55
CA PHE A 22 -0.85 -7.55 -13.60
C PHE A 22 -1.20 -8.72 -14.51
N TYR A 23 -2.43 -9.22 -14.43
CA TYR A 23 -2.90 -10.29 -15.32
C TYR A 23 -2.71 -9.93 -16.80
N ASN A 24 -3.22 -8.77 -17.21
CA ASN A 24 -3.10 -8.32 -18.58
C ASN A 24 -1.64 -8.12 -19.00
N SER A 25 -0.83 -7.44 -18.16
CA SER A 25 0.59 -7.21 -18.45
C SER A 25 1.38 -8.52 -18.59
N LEU A 26 1.07 -9.54 -17.78
CA LEU A 26 1.69 -10.86 -17.89
C LEU A 26 1.29 -11.57 -19.18
N CYS A 27 0.00 -11.57 -19.54
CA CYS A 27 -0.47 -12.14 -20.79
C CYS A 27 0.14 -11.45 -22.03
N GLU A 28 0.21 -10.11 -22.02
CA GLU A 28 0.83 -9.32 -23.07
C GLU A 28 2.33 -9.60 -23.24
N ALA A 29 3.02 -9.86 -22.10
CA ALA A 29 4.42 -10.28 -22.10
C ALA A 29 4.63 -11.76 -22.50
N GLY A 30 3.55 -12.52 -22.71
CA GLY A 30 3.60 -13.93 -23.10
C GLY A 30 3.80 -14.89 -21.93
N HIS A 31 3.52 -14.46 -20.71
CA HIS A 31 3.55 -15.27 -19.49
C HIS A 31 2.15 -15.80 -19.13
N GLU A 32 2.08 -16.79 -18.26
CA GLU A 32 0.86 -17.44 -17.81
C GLU A 32 0.54 -17.07 -16.36
N PRO A 33 -0.42 -16.16 -16.08
CA PRO A 33 -0.91 -15.97 -14.73
C PRO A 33 -1.66 -17.23 -14.26
N VAL A 34 -1.24 -17.84 -13.15
CA VAL A 34 -1.76 -19.15 -12.72
C VAL A 34 -2.57 -19.10 -11.44
N ALA A 35 -2.31 -18.14 -10.56
CA ALA A 35 -3.03 -18.04 -9.30
C ALA A 35 -3.04 -16.62 -8.75
N LEU A 36 -4.10 -16.29 -8.02
CA LEU A 36 -4.17 -15.15 -7.10
C LEU A 36 -4.12 -15.69 -5.66
N LEU A 37 -3.08 -15.32 -4.91
CA LEU A 37 -3.07 -15.54 -3.47
C LEU A 37 -3.47 -14.25 -2.75
N THR A 38 -4.54 -14.32 -1.96
CA THR A 38 -5.08 -13.20 -1.18
C THR A 38 -5.45 -13.64 0.23
N ILE A 39 -5.77 -12.71 1.11
CA ILE A 39 -6.16 -13.03 2.49
C ILE A 39 -7.66 -12.81 2.72
N ARG A 40 -8.16 -13.45 3.78
CA ARG A 40 -9.46 -13.10 4.36
C ARG A 40 -9.25 -11.95 5.34
N ASP A 41 -10.03 -10.91 5.21
CA ASP A 41 -10.09 -9.81 6.20
C ASP A 41 -11.36 -9.94 7.04
N ASN A 42 -11.44 -11.02 7.82
CA ASN A 42 -12.63 -11.37 8.59
C ASN A 42 -12.85 -10.42 9.79
N ASP A 43 -11.83 -9.71 10.21
CA ASP A 43 -11.86 -8.82 11.38
C ASP A 43 -11.79 -7.33 10.99
N GLY A 44 -11.91 -7.02 9.70
CA GLY A 44 -11.87 -5.64 9.18
C GLY A 44 -10.55 -4.91 9.43
N ARG A 45 -9.52 -5.66 9.91
CA ARG A 45 -8.23 -5.08 10.31
C ARG A 45 -7.53 -4.36 9.18
N TYR A 46 -7.83 -4.72 7.95
CA TYR A 46 -7.24 -4.16 6.75
C TYR A 46 -8.25 -3.37 5.89
N GLY A 47 -9.33 -2.88 6.50
CA GLY A 47 -10.27 -1.95 5.85
C GLY A 47 -11.58 -2.56 5.39
N GLY A 48 -11.92 -3.76 5.85
CA GLY A 48 -13.17 -4.44 5.50
C GLY A 48 -13.21 -4.83 4.01
N PHE A 49 -13.29 -6.10 3.75
CA PHE A 49 -13.11 -6.62 2.40
C PHE A 49 -14.40 -7.28 1.91
N ASP A 50 -15.08 -6.68 0.92
CA ASP A 50 -16.14 -7.38 0.21
C ASP A 50 -15.54 -8.45 -0.73
N LEU A 51 -15.24 -9.61 -0.15
CA LEU A 51 -14.69 -10.75 -0.90
C LEU A 51 -15.62 -11.17 -2.06
N GLY A 52 -16.93 -11.03 -1.90
CA GLY A 52 -17.92 -11.41 -2.93
C GLY A 52 -17.85 -10.52 -4.15
N GLY A 53 -17.86 -9.19 -3.97
CA GLY A 53 -17.69 -8.22 -5.05
C GLY A 53 -16.34 -8.32 -5.73
N MET A 54 -15.32 -8.73 -4.98
CA MET A 54 -13.95 -8.90 -5.46
C MET A 54 -13.79 -10.06 -6.43
N LEU A 55 -14.28 -11.24 -6.06
CA LEU A 55 -14.10 -12.45 -6.85
C LEU A 55 -14.74 -12.31 -8.23
N GLY A 56 -15.77 -11.47 -8.37
CA GLY A 56 -16.38 -11.15 -9.66
C GLY A 56 -15.48 -10.39 -10.65
N HIS A 57 -14.37 -9.81 -10.18
CA HIS A 57 -13.39 -9.07 -10.99
C HIS A 57 -12.08 -9.84 -11.21
N VAL A 58 -11.91 -10.99 -10.57
CA VAL A 58 -10.74 -11.85 -10.80
C VAL A 58 -10.98 -12.65 -12.09
N PRO A 59 -10.01 -12.69 -13.04
CA PRO A 59 -10.10 -13.53 -14.22
C PRO A 59 -10.44 -14.98 -13.85
N ALA A 60 -11.37 -15.59 -14.58
CA ALA A 60 -11.89 -16.93 -14.27
C ALA A 60 -10.83 -18.05 -14.41
N GLU A 61 -9.76 -17.75 -15.11
CA GLU A 61 -8.61 -18.63 -15.32
C GLU A 61 -7.67 -18.70 -14.12
N LEU A 62 -7.78 -17.76 -13.18
CA LEU A 62 -6.93 -17.74 -11.99
C LEU A 62 -7.50 -18.59 -10.86
N ASP A 63 -6.72 -19.52 -10.36
CA ASP A 63 -7.01 -20.16 -9.08
C ASP A 63 -6.88 -19.15 -7.93
N VAL A 64 -7.88 -19.09 -7.04
CA VAL A 64 -7.85 -18.21 -5.89
C VAL A 64 -7.41 -18.97 -4.64
N LEU A 65 -6.24 -18.62 -4.13
CA LEU A 65 -5.60 -19.22 -2.96
C LEU A 65 -5.78 -18.31 -1.75
N MET A 66 -6.37 -18.83 -0.67
CA MET A 66 -6.58 -18.06 0.58
C MET A 66 -5.95 -18.77 1.77
N PRO A 67 -4.70 -18.41 2.14
CA PRO A 67 -4.02 -19.01 3.28
C PRO A 67 -4.73 -18.66 4.59
N ALA A 68 -4.87 -19.65 5.48
CA ALA A 68 -5.39 -19.42 6.82
C ALA A 68 -4.35 -18.81 7.76
N SER A 69 -3.07 -18.93 7.43
CA SER A 69 -1.94 -18.43 8.20
C SER A 69 -0.70 -18.27 7.29
N ARG A 70 0.34 -17.61 7.81
CA ARG A 70 1.62 -17.50 7.09
C ARG A 70 2.23 -18.86 6.71
N SER A 71 2.10 -19.87 7.57
CA SER A 71 2.63 -21.20 7.31
C SER A 71 1.91 -21.98 6.21
N SER A 72 0.71 -21.57 5.82
CA SER A 72 -0.03 -22.16 4.70
C SER A 72 0.26 -21.51 3.33
N ILE A 73 1.06 -20.45 3.28
CA ILE A 73 1.40 -19.77 2.01
C ILE A 73 2.21 -20.73 1.11
N ALA A 74 3.31 -21.28 1.61
CA ALA A 74 4.18 -22.17 0.83
C ALA A 74 3.45 -23.43 0.29
N PRO A 75 2.70 -24.19 1.11
CA PRO A 75 1.91 -25.31 0.61
C PRO A 75 0.92 -24.95 -0.49
N LEU A 76 0.20 -23.82 -0.35
CA LEU A 76 -0.75 -23.36 -1.36
C LEU A 76 -0.06 -22.93 -2.65
N LEU A 77 1.03 -22.16 -2.56
CA LEU A 77 1.77 -21.76 -3.76
C LEU A 77 2.32 -22.95 -4.54
N ARG A 78 2.78 -24.01 -3.85
CA ARG A 78 3.25 -25.23 -4.52
C ARG A 78 2.18 -25.89 -5.38
N THR A 79 0.89 -25.74 -5.06
CA THR A 79 -0.19 -26.29 -5.91
C THR A 79 -0.33 -25.59 -7.26
N ALA A 80 0.06 -24.32 -7.32
CA ALA A 80 0.04 -23.53 -8.54
C ALA A 80 1.31 -23.65 -9.38
N GLU A 81 2.39 -24.25 -8.81
CA GLU A 81 3.69 -24.44 -9.45
C GLU A 81 4.20 -23.17 -10.17
N PRO A 82 4.30 -22.03 -9.50
CA PRO A 82 4.75 -20.79 -10.13
C PRO A 82 6.25 -20.77 -10.35
N ASP A 83 6.68 -20.21 -11.50
CA ASP A 83 8.08 -19.89 -11.76
C ASP A 83 8.49 -18.59 -11.08
N LEU A 84 7.56 -17.64 -10.99
CA LEU A 84 7.72 -16.30 -10.42
C LEU A 84 6.50 -15.96 -9.58
N VAL A 85 6.70 -15.17 -8.53
CA VAL A 85 5.60 -14.52 -7.81
C VAL A 85 5.75 -13.00 -7.89
N VAL A 86 4.67 -12.30 -8.23
CA VAL A 86 4.57 -10.84 -8.08
C VAL A 86 3.70 -10.49 -6.89
N CYS A 87 4.21 -9.62 -6.01
CA CYS A 87 3.55 -9.20 -4.79
C CYS A 87 3.37 -7.68 -4.78
N THR A 88 2.27 -7.20 -4.23
CA THR A 88 2.09 -5.79 -3.86
C THR A 88 0.99 -5.66 -2.82
N GLY A 89 1.18 -4.79 -1.83
CA GLY A 89 0.18 -4.51 -0.80
C GLY A 89 -0.29 -5.74 -0.01
N PHE A 90 0.55 -6.75 0.14
CA PHE A 90 0.23 -7.93 0.94
C PHE A 90 0.68 -7.72 2.39
N PRO A 91 -0.19 -7.92 3.40
CA PRO A 91 0.08 -7.41 4.74
C PRO A 91 0.93 -8.34 5.62
N TRP A 92 1.27 -9.52 5.14
CA TRP A 92 2.06 -10.47 5.91
C TRP A 92 3.51 -10.53 5.42
N LYS A 93 4.46 -10.58 6.35
CA LYS A 93 5.85 -10.94 6.02
C LYS A 93 5.84 -12.37 5.47
N ILE A 94 6.39 -12.56 4.28
CA ILE A 94 6.45 -13.86 3.60
C ILE A 94 7.50 -14.74 4.27
N PRO A 95 7.15 -15.98 4.66
CA PRO A 95 8.10 -16.92 5.26
C PRO A 95 9.17 -17.38 4.26
N ALA A 96 10.36 -17.71 4.76
CA ALA A 96 11.48 -18.12 3.91
C ALA A 96 11.17 -19.36 3.04
N ASP A 97 10.38 -20.30 3.54
CA ASP A 97 9.95 -21.49 2.79
C ASP A 97 8.97 -21.15 1.66
N ALA A 98 8.22 -20.06 1.78
CA ALA A 98 7.37 -19.55 0.71
C ALA A 98 8.18 -18.74 -0.32
N LEU A 99 9.16 -17.95 0.13
CA LEU A 99 10.08 -17.24 -0.77
C LEU A 99 10.86 -18.23 -1.66
N ALA A 100 11.16 -19.41 -1.16
CA ALA A 100 11.90 -20.46 -1.88
C ALA A 100 11.02 -21.30 -2.83
N VAL A 101 9.70 -21.08 -2.93
CA VAL A 101 8.82 -21.86 -3.82
C VAL A 101 9.10 -21.59 -5.29
N PRO A 102 9.02 -20.33 -5.78
CA PRO A 102 9.25 -20.05 -7.20
C PRO A 102 10.75 -19.98 -7.51
N PRO A 103 11.23 -20.68 -8.56
CA PRO A 103 12.66 -20.69 -8.90
C PRO A 103 13.20 -19.33 -9.35
N LEU A 104 12.39 -18.45 -9.90
CA LEU A 104 12.76 -17.07 -10.25
C LEU A 104 12.59 -16.09 -9.09
N GLY A 105 12.09 -16.56 -7.94
CA GLY A 105 11.90 -15.76 -6.75
C GLY A 105 10.63 -14.92 -6.76
N TRP A 106 10.65 -13.85 -5.99
CA TRP A 106 9.53 -12.94 -5.80
C TRP A 106 9.93 -11.52 -6.20
N LEU A 107 9.02 -10.82 -6.86
CA LEU A 107 9.06 -9.38 -7.06
C LEU A 107 8.03 -8.70 -6.16
N ASN A 108 8.41 -7.60 -5.51
CA ASN A 108 7.47 -6.75 -4.78
C ASN A 108 7.40 -5.37 -5.41
N GLY A 109 6.17 -4.91 -5.69
CA GLY A 109 5.88 -3.53 -6.06
C GLY A 109 5.62 -2.70 -4.81
N HIS A 110 6.57 -1.86 -4.43
CA HIS A 110 6.54 -1.04 -3.22
C HIS A 110 6.33 0.44 -3.58
N PRO A 111 5.28 1.12 -3.04
CA PRO A 111 4.94 2.48 -3.45
C PRO A 111 5.82 3.53 -2.76
N SER A 112 7.13 3.44 -2.93
CA SER A 112 8.13 4.45 -2.58
C SER A 112 9.34 4.41 -3.51
N LEU A 113 10.23 5.40 -3.37
CA LEU A 113 11.56 5.39 -3.99
C LEU A 113 12.56 4.73 -3.03
N LEU A 114 12.56 3.38 -2.98
CA LEU A 114 13.51 2.63 -2.14
C LEU A 114 14.96 3.09 -2.39
N PRO A 115 15.81 3.19 -1.35
CA PRO A 115 15.63 2.65 0.01
C PRO A 115 14.82 3.52 0.97
N ARG A 116 14.24 4.66 0.54
CA ARG A 116 13.40 5.50 1.41
C ARG A 116 12.06 4.84 1.66
N HIS A 117 11.51 5.04 2.85
CA HIS A 117 10.17 4.60 3.25
C HIS A 117 9.94 3.09 3.08
N ARG A 118 10.89 2.26 3.55
CA ARG A 118 10.63 0.84 3.76
C ARG A 118 9.54 0.68 4.80
N GLY A 119 8.59 -0.22 4.59
CA GLY A 119 7.55 -0.49 5.58
C GLY A 119 6.12 -0.44 5.03
N PRO A 120 5.11 -0.50 5.90
CA PRO A 120 3.73 -0.80 5.50
C PRO A 120 2.96 0.38 4.90
N VAL A 121 3.36 1.63 5.14
CA VAL A 121 2.61 2.84 4.74
C VAL A 121 3.50 3.93 4.12
N PRO A 122 4.27 3.58 3.08
CA PRO A 122 5.30 4.46 2.52
C PRO A 122 4.75 5.78 1.96
N VAL A 123 3.56 5.77 1.36
CA VAL A 123 2.90 6.98 0.85
C VAL A 123 2.59 7.96 1.97
N ALA A 124 2.08 7.44 3.11
CA ALA A 124 1.79 8.27 4.28
C ALA A 124 3.05 8.96 4.81
N TRP A 125 4.16 8.24 4.88
CA TRP A 125 5.44 8.80 5.32
C TRP A 125 6.00 9.83 4.34
N SER A 126 5.92 9.58 3.04
CA SER A 126 6.34 10.56 2.02
C SER A 126 5.54 11.87 2.14
N ILE A 127 4.22 11.79 2.33
CA ILE A 127 3.36 12.98 2.52
C ILE A 127 3.71 13.70 3.83
N ARG A 128 3.81 12.96 4.94
CA ARG A 128 4.19 13.50 6.25
C ARG A 128 5.51 14.29 6.19
N ASN A 129 6.49 13.74 5.47
CA ASN A 129 7.80 14.33 5.33
C ASN A 129 7.85 15.48 4.31
N GLY A 130 6.74 15.74 3.60
CA GLY A 130 6.66 16.81 2.61
C GLY A 130 7.52 16.56 1.38
N GLU A 131 7.69 15.30 0.99
CA GLU A 131 8.47 14.98 -0.18
C GLU A 131 7.75 15.46 -1.46
N PRO A 132 8.46 16.16 -2.36
CA PRO A 132 7.85 16.67 -3.59
C PRO A 132 7.56 15.55 -4.60
N GLU A 133 8.25 14.43 -4.45
CA GLU A 133 8.16 13.28 -5.33
C GLU A 133 7.98 12.00 -4.55
N ILE A 134 7.19 11.11 -5.12
CA ILE A 134 7.00 9.74 -4.65
C ILE A 134 7.20 8.80 -5.83
N GLY A 135 7.38 7.52 -5.58
CA GLY A 135 7.54 6.58 -6.67
C GLY A 135 6.99 5.20 -6.36
N ILE A 136 7.24 4.34 -7.31
CA ILE A 136 7.04 2.91 -7.22
C ILE A 136 8.35 2.20 -7.52
N THR A 137 8.70 1.24 -6.70
CA THR A 137 9.89 0.40 -6.88
C THR A 137 9.47 -1.05 -7.03
N PHE A 138 9.91 -1.72 -8.10
CA PHE A 138 9.94 -3.17 -8.17
C PHE A 138 11.30 -3.67 -7.75
N HIS A 139 11.32 -4.52 -6.73
CA HIS A 139 12.53 -5.12 -6.18
C HIS A 139 12.36 -6.62 -5.94
N ARG A 140 13.45 -7.35 -5.90
CA ARG A 140 13.46 -8.75 -5.45
C ARG A 140 13.08 -8.81 -3.97
N MET A 141 12.33 -9.82 -3.58
CA MET A 141 12.08 -10.05 -2.16
C MET A 141 13.14 -10.97 -1.55
N ASP A 142 13.53 -10.64 -0.34
CA ASP A 142 14.38 -11.45 0.51
C ASP A 142 13.72 -11.68 1.88
N THR A 143 14.46 -12.17 2.86
CA THR A 143 13.93 -12.46 4.20
C THR A 143 13.70 -11.22 5.06
N GLU A 144 14.25 -10.07 4.65
CA GLU A 144 13.98 -8.78 5.30
C GLU A 144 12.91 -7.99 4.54
N LEU A 145 12.33 -6.99 5.18
CA LEU A 145 11.27 -6.20 4.55
C LEU A 145 11.86 -5.09 3.68
N ASP A 146 11.49 -5.09 2.40
CA ASP A 146 11.77 -4.04 1.41
C ASP A 146 13.26 -3.74 1.19
N THR A 147 14.15 -4.75 1.36
CA THR A 147 15.62 -4.60 1.29
C THR A 147 16.26 -5.15 0.03
N GLY A 148 15.56 -5.97 -0.73
CA GLY A 148 16.12 -6.67 -1.89
C GLY A 148 16.48 -5.74 -3.06
N ALA A 149 17.24 -6.27 -4.01
CA ALA A 149 17.79 -5.54 -5.16
C ALA A 149 16.69 -4.92 -6.03
N ILE A 150 16.87 -3.68 -6.44
CA ILE A 150 15.93 -2.90 -7.25
C ILE A 150 16.08 -3.27 -8.72
N LEU A 151 14.97 -3.66 -9.34
CA LEU A 151 14.89 -3.91 -10.78
C LEU A 151 14.38 -2.71 -11.56
N ALA A 152 13.35 -2.03 -11.05
CA ALA A 152 12.77 -0.88 -11.72
C ALA A 152 12.25 0.16 -10.73
N GLN A 153 12.30 1.43 -11.10
CA GLN A 153 11.68 2.53 -10.35
C GLN A 153 11.02 3.51 -11.31
N ARG A 154 9.90 4.09 -10.86
CA ARG A 154 9.24 5.22 -11.52
C ARG A 154 8.91 6.27 -10.48
N THR A 155 8.97 7.52 -10.90
CA THR A 155 8.74 8.69 -10.03
C THR A 155 7.54 9.47 -10.53
N MET A 156 6.77 10.03 -9.62
CA MET A 156 5.74 11.03 -9.89
C MET A 156 5.81 12.16 -8.88
N THR A 157 5.46 13.36 -9.33
CA THR A 157 5.27 14.51 -8.41
C THR A 157 4.03 14.28 -7.57
N VAL A 158 4.12 14.53 -6.27
CA VAL A 158 2.98 14.43 -5.35
C VAL A 158 1.88 15.41 -5.77
N GLY A 159 2.24 16.67 -6.04
CA GLY A 159 1.30 17.73 -6.40
C GLY A 159 0.43 18.15 -5.22
N GLU A 160 -0.79 18.60 -5.50
CA GLU A 160 -1.79 18.85 -4.46
C GLU A 160 -2.26 17.54 -3.84
N TYR A 161 -2.48 17.54 -2.54
CA TYR A 161 -3.00 16.36 -1.85
C TYR A 161 -4.45 16.12 -2.26
N CYS A 162 -4.77 14.87 -2.52
CA CYS A 162 -6.07 14.42 -2.98
C CYS A 162 -6.52 13.15 -2.24
N GLU A 163 -7.71 12.69 -2.52
CA GLU A 163 -8.19 11.42 -1.93
C GLU A 163 -7.32 10.24 -2.42
N PRO A 164 -7.10 9.22 -1.56
CA PRO A 164 -6.25 8.07 -1.90
C PRO A 164 -6.62 7.36 -3.21
N GLU A 165 -7.91 7.26 -3.52
CA GLU A 165 -8.37 6.62 -4.76
C GLU A 165 -7.86 7.37 -6.01
N GLU A 166 -7.94 8.69 -6.02
CA GLU A 166 -7.41 9.52 -7.10
C GLU A 166 -5.89 9.39 -7.20
N PHE A 167 -5.19 9.46 -6.06
CA PHE A 167 -3.74 9.34 -6.00
C PHE A 167 -3.25 7.99 -6.55
N TYR A 168 -3.83 6.90 -6.05
CA TYR A 168 -3.47 5.55 -6.53
C TYR A 168 -3.90 5.32 -7.97
N GLY A 169 -4.98 5.96 -8.44
CA GLY A 169 -5.36 5.98 -9.85
C GLY A 169 -4.27 6.61 -10.74
N ARG A 170 -3.64 7.71 -10.30
CA ARG A 170 -2.50 8.34 -10.98
C ARG A 170 -1.22 7.48 -10.92
N MET A 171 -1.00 6.77 -9.83
CA MET A 171 0.15 5.87 -9.65
C MET A 171 0.03 4.57 -10.46
N GLY A 172 -1.19 4.12 -10.74
CA GLY A 172 -1.47 2.84 -11.40
C GLY A 172 -0.70 2.61 -12.71
N PRO A 173 -0.73 3.53 -13.68
CA PRO A 173 0.04 3.40 -14.92
C PRO A 173 1.54 3.25 -14.67
N LEU A 174 2.12 4.03 -13.77
CA LEU A 174 3.55 3.96 -13.41
C LEU A 174 3.90 2.62 -12.75
N HIS A 175 2.96 2.06 -11.98
CA HIS A 175 3.11 0.75 -11.37
C HIS A 175 3.25 -0.34 -12.45
N LEU A 176 2.40 -0.31 -13.48
CA LEU A 176 2.46 -1.27 -14.58
C LEU A 176 3.68 -1.07 -15.47
N GLU A 177 4.10 0.18 -15.72
CA GLU A 177 5.34 0.46 -16.45
C GLU A 177 6.56 -0.08 -15.71
N ALA A 178 6.67 0.18 -14.40
CA ALA A 178 7.77 -0.34 -13.58
C ALA A 178 7.74 -1.88 -13.52
N PHE A 179 6.55 -2.47 -13.46
CA PHE A 179 6.39 -3.92 -13.51
C PHE A 179 6.90 -4.51 -14.82
N GLY A 180 6.49 -3.95 -15.96
CA GLY A 180 6.95 -4.40 -17.29
C GLY A 180 8.46 -4.32 -17.44
N GLU A 181 9.11 -3.22 -16.96
CA GLU A 181 10.56 -3.11 -16.95
C GLU A 181 11.21 -4.17 -16.05
N ALA A 182 10.66 -4.39 -14.86
CA ALA A 182 11.20 -5.39 -13.94
C ALA A 182 11.13 -6.81 -14.51
N LEU A 183 10.02 -7.16 -15.19
CA LEU A 183 9.88 -8.45 -15.90
C LEU A 183 10.91 -8.60 -17.02
N GLN A 184 11.11 -7.54 -17.84
CA GLN A 184 12.09 -7.57 -18.92
C GLN A 184 13.51 -7.76 -18.39
N LYS A 185 13.90 -7.02 -17.35
CA LYS A 185 15.21 -7.15 -16.72
C LYS A 185 15.44 -8.54 -16.15
N LEU A 186 14.40 -9.09 -15.51
CA LEU A 186 14.45 -10.47 -15.00
C LEU A 186 14.64 -11.48 -16.13
N ALA A 187 13.96 -11.29 -17.28
CA ALA A 187 14.12 -12.13 -18.46
C ALA A 187 15.52 -12.04 -19.09
N ASP A 188 16.16 -10.87 -18.98
CA ASP A 188 17.53 -10.64 -19.43
C ASP A 188 18.59 -11.19 -18.44
N GLY A 189 18.15 -11.77 -17.32
CA GLY A 189 19.04 -12.31 -16.28
C GLY A 189 19.63 -11.24 -15.35
N ASP A 190 19.04 -10.04 -15.31
CA ASP A 190 19.47 -8.96 -14.42
C ASP A 190 19.05 -9.30 -12.97
N GLU A 191 20.01 -9.31 -12.06
CA GLU A 191 19.79 -9.55 -10.64
C GLU A 191 19.30 -8.30 -9.87
N GLY A 192 19.25 -7.17 -10.53
CA GLY A 192 18.90 -5.87 -9.95
C GLY A 192 20.08 -5.16 -9.29
N THR A 193 19.87 -3.90 -8.95
CA THR A 193 20.85 -3.08 -8.26
C THR A 193 20.64 -3.17 -6.74
N PRO A 194 21.65 -3.59 -5.96
CA PRO A 194 21.57 -3.55 -4.51
C PRO A 194 21.18 -2.16 -4.01
N GLN A 195 20.30 -2.10 -3.03
CA GLN A 195 19.90 -0.83 -2.44
C GLN A 195 21.09 -0.15 -1.75
N ALA A 196 21.19 1.18 -1.90
CA ALA A 196 22.18 1.97 -1.18
C ALA A 196 22.00 1.81 0.35
N ALA A 197 23.10 1.97 1.07
CA ALA A 197 23.04 2.03 2.54
C ALA A 197 22.20 3.23 2.99
N GLY A 198 21.43 3.06 4.04
CA GLY A 198 20.43 4.02 4.52
C GLY A 198 19.01 3.54 4.20
N GLY A 199 18.02 4.32 4.58
CA GLY A 199 16.62 3.91 4.52
C GLY A 199 16.25 3.07 5.75
N GLU A 200 15.71 3.75 6.74
CA GLU A 200 15.18 3.09 7.93
C GLU A 200 13.83 2.45 7.60
N TYR A 201 13.46 1.43 8.38
CA TYR A 201 12.12 0.85 8.33
C TYR A 201 11.16 1.74 9.10
N GLU A 202 10.15 2.25 8.41
CA GLU A 202 9.12 3.10 8.98
C GLU A 202 7.82 2.28 9.17
N SER A 203 7.43 2.13 10.43
CA SER A 203 6.22 1.40 10.82
C SER A 203 4.96 2.22 10.54
N PHE A 204 3.81 1.73 10.99
CA PHE A 204 2.60 2.55 11.08
C PHE A 204 2.83 3.76 11.98
N PHE A 205 2.04 4.81 11.79
CA PHE A 205 2.08 5.96 12.69
C PHE A 205 1.81 5.53 14.13
N ALA A 206 2.52 6.17 15.07
CA ALA A 206 2.45 5.86 16.48
C ALA A 206 1.25 6.56 17.15
N GLU A 207 1.01 6.25 18.43
CA GLU A 207 -0.11 6.84 19.18
C GLU A 207 0.05 8.35 19.38
N GLU A 208 1.28 8.82 19.51
CA GLU A 208 1.62 10.23 19.60
C GLU A 208 1.33 11.01 18.30
N ASP A 209 1.22 10.32 17.16
CA ASP A 209 0.90 10.93 15.88
C ASP A 209 -0.61 11.12 15.66
N VAL A 210 -1.44 10.58 16.54
CA VAL A 210 -2.90 10.58 16.37
C VAL A 210 -3.49 11.99 16.53
N ALA A 211 -3.01 12.75 17.54
CA ALA A 211 -3.47 14.11 17.77
C ALA A 211 -2.70 15.11 16.91
N LEU A 212 -3.42 16.05 16.31
CA LEU A 212 -2.82 17.17 15.60
C LEU A 212 -2.25 18.19 16.58
N ASP A 213 -0.99 18.54 16.41
CA ASP A 213 -0.27 19.53 17.23
C ASP A 213 -0.25 20.88 16.52
N LEU A 214 -1.17 21.76 16.88
CA LEU A 214 -1.24 23.12 16.31
C LEU A 214 -0.06 24.03 16.72
N SER A 215 0.82 23.60 17.62
CA SER A 215 2.07 24.33 17.91
C SER A 215 3.13 24.17 16.82
N ARG A 216 2.87 23.31 15.82
CA ARG A 216 3.67 23.16 14.60
C ARG A 216 3.24 24.14 13.52
N SER A 217 4.00 24.21 12.43
CA SER A 217 3.63 25.02 11.26
C SER A 217 2.34 24.51 10.59
N ALA A 218 1.60 25.41 9.95
CA ALA A 218 0.38 25.06 9.23
C ALA A 218 0.64 23.99 8.15
N ASP A 219 1.81 24.04 7.50
CA ASP A 219 2.22 23.06 6.49
C ASP A 219 2.46 21.67 7.10
N GLU A 220 3.12 21.57 8.26
CA GLU A 220 3.32 20.29 8.95
C GLU A 220 1.98 19.67 9.40
N VAL A 221 1.08 20.48 9.96
CA VAL A 221 -0.25 20.00 10.38
C VAL A 221 -1.07 19.58 9.17
N HIS A 222 -1.04 20.37 8.09
CA HIS A 222 -1.70 20.03 6.83
C HIS A 222 -1.23 18.69 6.27
N ARG A 223 0.09 18.48 6.20
CA ARG A 223 0.67 17.21 5.76
C ARG A 223 0.25 16.04 6.66
N MET A 224 0.19 16.23 7.97
CA MET A 224 -0.24 15.19 8.89
C MET A 224 -1.72 14.80 8.65
N VAL A 225 -2.61 15.77 8.41
CA VAL A 225 -4.02 15.50 8.05
C VAL A 225 -4.09 14.60 6.82
N TRP A 226 -3.35 14.96 5.77
CA TRP A 226 -3.37 14.20 4.53
C TRP A 226 -2.64 12.87 4.65
N ALA A 227 -1.52 12.78 5.38
CA ALA A 227 -0.80 11.53 5.60
C ALA A 227 -1.69 10.46 6.25
N TRP A 228 -2.54 10.85 7.21
CA TRP A 228 -3.48 9.94 7.83
C TRP A 228 -4.51 9.34 6.85
N ARG A 229 -4.78 9.99 5.72
CA ARG A 229 -5.66 9.45 4.66
C ARG A 229 -5.06 8.24 3.95
N TYR A 230 -3.74 8.11 3.98
CA TYR A 230 -2.98 7.05 3.29
C TYR A 230 -2.50 5.94 4.23
N THR A 231 -2.87 5.99 5.50
CA THR A 231 -2.65 4.88 6.41
C THR A 231 -3.74 3.83 6.22
N ILE A 232 -3.37 2.57 6.40
CA ILE A 232 -4.34 1.50 6.55
C ILE A 232 -4.88 1.61 7.98
N PRO A 233 -6.19 1.59 8.20
CA PRO A 233 -6.73 1.52 9.55
C PRO A 233 -6.18 0.30 10.25
N VAL A 234 -5.35 0.51 11.28
CA VAL A 234 -4.89 -0.57 12.16
C VAL A 234 -5.77 -0.54 13.40
N GLY A 235 -6.84 -1.30 13.38
CA GLY A 235 -7.86 -1.29 14.41
C GLY A 235 -8.77 -0.04 14.34
N THR A 236 -9.32 0.36 15.47
CA THR A 236 -10.24 1.50 15.61
C THR A 236 -9.55 2.87 15.71
N ARG A 237 -8.25 2.95 15.42
CA ARG A 237 -7.48 4.19 15.57
C ARG A 237 -7.67 5.07 14.35
N HIS A 238 -8.46 6.11 14.53
CA HIS A 238 -8.57 7.21 13.61
C HIS A 238 -7.54 8.27 14.00
N GLY A 239 -6.68 8.68 13.07
CA GLY A 239 -5.72 9.75 13.29
C GLY A 239 -6.21 11.10 12.78
N ALA A 240 -5.36 12.10 12.90
CA ALA A 240 -5.67 13.50 12.64
C ALA A 240 -6.79 14.02 13.56
N LEU A 241 -6.70 13.71 14.86
CA LEU A 241 -7.67 14.16 15.85
C LEU A 241 -7.32 15.57 16.35
N LEU A 242 -8.36 16.36 16.58
CA LEU A 242 -8.24 17.71 17.10
C LEU A 242 -9.37 17.99 18.10
N GLU A 243 -9.05 18.67 19.20
CA GLU A 243 -10.05 19.21 20.12
C GLU A 243 -10.55 20.55 19.60
N LEU A 244 -11.86 20.64 19.30
CA LEU A 244 -12.53 21.85 18.84
C LEU A 244 -13.76 22.10 19.73
N ASP A 245 -13.82 23.27 20.36
CA ASP A 245 -14.96 23.70 21.20
C ASP A 245 -15.36 22.66 22.29
N GLY A 246 -14.39 21.87 22.77
CA GLY A 246 -14.60 20.83 23.78
C GLY A 246 -15.05 19.48 23.24
N GLU A 247 -15.04 19.29 21.94
CA GLU A 247 -15.31 18.01 21.28
C GLU A 247 -14.10 17.52 20.48
N THR A 248 -13.83 16.23 20.53
CA THR A 248 -12.81 15.61 19.69
C THR A 248 -13.39 15.32 18.31
N VAL A 249 -12.77 15.88 17.28
CA VAL A 249 -13.12 15.63 15.88
C VAL A 249 -11.96 14.99 15.14
N GLN A 250 -12.27 14.20 14.12
CA GLN A 250 -11.30 13.77 13.13
C GLN A 250 -11.28 14.76 11.97
N VAL A 251 -10.11 15.28 11.63
CA VAL A 251 -9.92 16.14 10.45
C VAL A 251 -9.62 15.25 9.25
N LEU A 252 -10.48 15.31 8.24
CA LEU A 252 -10.37 14.51 7.02
C LEU A 252 -9.76 15.25 5.84
N ALA A 253 -9.88 16.59 5.83
CA ALA A 253 -9.25 17.44 4.82
C ALA A 253 -8.97 18.82 5.40
N SER A 254 -7.87 19.41 4.99
CA SER A 254 -7.46 20.77 5.36
C SER A 254 -6.89 21.50 4.13
N SER A 255 -6.76 22.82 4.23
CA SER A 255 -6.19 23.69 3.20
C SER A 255 -5.29 24.74 3.85
N LEU A 256 -4.20 25.07 3.18
CA LEU A 256 -3.30 26.19 3.56
C LEU A 256 -3.83 27.55 3.08
N THR A 257 -4.83 27.55 2.20
CA THR A 257 -5.51 28.74 1.73
C THR A 257 -6.95 28.78 2.20
N GLU A 258 -7.52 29.96 2.31
CA GLU A 258 -8.91 30.14 2.74
C GLU A 258 -9.88 29.41 1.82
N VAL A 259 -10.79 28.65 2.44
CA VAL A 259 -11.88 27.93 1.77
C VAL A 259 -13.19 28.38 2.39
N GLU A 260 -14.15 28.79 1.55
CA GLU A 260 -15.47 29.21 2.03
C GLU A 260 -16.16 28.09 2.83
N GLY A 261 -16.61 28.43 4.02
CA GLY A 261 -17.28 27.50 4.93
C GLY A 261 -16.34 26.59 5.75
N ALA A 262 -15.03 26.64 5.52
CA ALA A 262 -14.07 25.90 6.32
C ALA A 262 -13.81 26.58 7.69
N GLN A 263 -13.62 25.76 8.72
CA GLN A 263 -13.28 26.27 10.05
C GLN A 263 -11.78 26.64 10.10
N ARG A 264 -11.48 27.89 10.46
CA ARG A 264 -10.13 28.38 10.62
C ARG A 264 -9.58 28.01 12.00
N VAL A 265 -8.35 27.49 12.02
CA VAL A 265 -7.55 27.28 13.25
C VAL A 265 -6.18 27.95 13.10
N GLU A 266 -5.57 28.33 14.22
CA GLU A 266 -4.23 28.95 14.22
C GLU A 266 -3.16 27.90 14.48
N CYS A 267 -2.18 27.81 13.59
CA CYS A 267 -0.94 27.08 13.82
C CYS A 267 0.20 28.01 14.23
N ALA A 268 1.41 27.49 14.47
CA ALA A 268 2.53 28.29 14.96
C ALA A 268 2.91 29.48 14.08
N ASP A 269 2.74 29.38 12.78
CA ASP A 269 3.20 30.36 11.77
C ASP A 269 2.09 30.96 10.92
N ALA A 270 1.02 30.22 10.69
CA ALA A 270 -0.06 30.63 9.80
C ALA A 270 -1.38 29.94 10.15
N PRO A 271 -2.53 30.46 9.69
CA PRO A 271 -3.79 29.75 9.82
C PRO A 271 -3.87 28.51 8.92
N LEU A 272 -4.64 27.53 9.39
CA LEU A 272 -5.04 26.33 8.64
C LEU A 272 -6.56 26.28 8.56
N TRP A 273 -7.12 25.93 7.41
CA TRP A 273 -8.56 25.79 7.20
C TRP A 273 -8.95 24.31 7.21
N LEU A 274 -9.83 23.94 8.14
CA LEU A 274 -10.37 22.58 8.24
C LEU A 274 -11.55 22.46 7.28
N VAL A 275 -11.32 21.79 6.17
CA VAL A 275 -12.29 21.69 5.06
C VAL A 275 -13.34 20.62 5.32
N LYS A 276 -12.92 19.52 5.97
CA LYS A 276 -13.81 18.41 6.30
C LYS A 276 -13.44 17.80 7.63
N THR A 277 -14.41 17.75 8.53
CA THR A 277 -14.27 17.12 9.84
C THR A 277 -15.42 16.13 10.06
N GLN A 278 -15.22 15.18 10.97
CA GLN A 278 -16.29 14.30 11.46
C GLN A 278 -16.13 14.08 12.97
N PRO A 279 -17.25 13.92 13.72
CA PRO A 279 -17.18 13.55 15.13
C PRO A 279 -16.51 12.19 15.30
N VAL A 280 -15.70 12.06 16.33
CA VAL A 280 -15.16 10.74 16.74
C VAL A 280 -16.21 10.07 17.58
N ALA A 281 -16.71 8.90 17.13
CA ALA A 281 -17.63 8.11 17.95
C ALA A 281 -16.96 7.77 19.29
N ALA A 282 -17.65 8.05 20.40
CA ALA A 282 -17.16 7.69 21.72
C ALA A 282 -16.85 6.18 21.76
N ALA A 283 -15.63 5.82 22.11
CA ALA A 283 -15.23 4.43 22.26
C ALA A 283 -16.12 3.79 23.33
N GLY A 284 -17.11 2.98 22.94
CA GLY A 284 -17.92 2.24 23.91
C GLY A 284 -19.39 1.97 23.61
N ALA A 285 -19.86 1.91 22.34
CA ALA A 285 -21.28 1.61 22.10
C ALA A 285 -21.60 0.31 21.36
N ASP A 286 -20.62 -0.45 20.85
CA ASP A 286 -20.89 -1.68 20.07
C ASP A 286 -20.28 -2.95 20.67
N SER A 287 -20.53 -3.23 21.96
CA SER A 287 -20.27 -4.56 22.54
C SER A 287 -21.35 -5.04 23.49
N ALA A 288 -22.62 -4.70 23.21
CA ALA A 288 -23.75 -5.29 23.96
C ALA A 288 -24.93 -5.51 23.02
N GLY A 289 -25.01 -6.69 22.40
CA GLY A 289 -26.29 -7.05 21.77
C GLY A 289 -26.19 -8.08 20.66
N SER A 290 -25.93 -9.34 20.97
CA SER A 290 -26.77 -10.46 20.54
C SER A 290 -26.23 -11.80 21.05
N THR A 291 -26.61 -12.10 22.31
CA THR A 291 -26.76 -13.49 22.72
C THR A 291 -28.25 -13.77 22.70
N SER A 292 -28.71 -14.47 21.70
CA SER A 292 -29.89 -15.35 21.78
C SER A 292 -29.91 -16.26 20.55
#